data_68a3c9285b531eb6475157e3f24f0571
#
_entry.id   68a3c9285b531eb6475157e3f24f0571
#
_cell.length_a   1.000
_cell.length_b   1.000
_cell.length_c   1.000
_cell.angle_alpha   90.00
_cell.angle_beta   90.00
_cell.angle_gamma   90.00
#
_symmetry.space_group_name_H-M   'P 1'
#
loop_
_entity.id
_entity.type
_entity.pdbx_description
1 polymer ?
#
loop_
_entity_poly.entity_id
_entity_poly.type
_entity_poly.pdbx_seq_one_letter_code
_entity_poly.pdbx_strand_id
1 'polypeptide(L)'
;MYPNKSSNKMKNLSFNQTSELTQRLPSFELSYETISHKKVSNEYNITLAIPYGKKALIWFTYYKTKNVCFLLELGKDKKVSNVSMVSEDVPLKLAHGTMLYGCLCDIPDSATVFVTEDIMYYKGINTSKQPFCEKFNFLYQFMNEYQDILTKLENNYITMPVFWTIQTSENTIPDKY
;
A
#
# COMPACT_ATOMS: atom_id res chain seq x y z
N MET A 1 -10.43 -30.40 17.06
CA MET A 1 -9.04 -30.07 17.44
C MET A 1 -8.51 -29.13 16.36
N TYR A 2 -8.55 -27.82 16.58
CA TYR A 2 -8.07 -26.83 15.60
C TYR A 2 -6.54 -26.74 15.73
N PRO A 3 -5.77 -26.75 14.63
CA PRO A 3 -4.33 -26.61 14.71
C PRO A 3 -4.00 -25.22 15.25
N ASN A 4 -3.14 -25.17 16.27
CA ASN A 4 -2.54 -23.94 16.79
C ASN A 4 -1.89 -23.17 15.62
N LYS A 5 -2.50 -22.07 15.19
CA LYS A 5 -1.86 -21.11 14.30
C LYS A 5 -0.73 -20.46 15.11
N SER A 6 0.51 -20.80 14.78
CA SER A 6 1.67 -20.04 15.23
C SER A 6 1.51 -18.62 14.72
N SER A 7 1.30 -17.68 15.61
CA SER A 7 1.30 -16.25 15.27
C SER A 7 2.73 -15.85 14.88
N ASN A 8 3.02 -15.85 13.61
CA ASN A 8 4.23 -15.22 13.11
C ASN A 8 4.09 -13.71 13.33
N LYS A 9 4.72 -13.19 14.34
CA LYS A 9 4.79 -11.75 14.61
C LYS A 9 5.63 -11.09 13.53
N MET A 10 5.17 -9.95 13.00
CA MET A 10 5.98 -9.06 12.15
C MET A 10 7.38 -8.93 12.75
N LYS A 11 8.38 -9.25 11.97
CA LYS A 11 9.77 -9.22 12.42
C LYS A 11 10.36 -7.84 12.18
N ASN A 12 10.49 -7.06 13.24
CA ASN A 12 11.17 -5.78 13.16
C ASN A 12 12.66 -6.01 12.81
N LEU A 13 13.15 -5.21 11.87
CA LEU A 13 14.56 -5.24 11.49
C LEU A 13 15.41 -4.49 12.51
N SER A 14 16.67 -4.94 12.68
CA SER A 14 17.65 -4.20 13.45
C SER A 14 18.02 -2.88 12.75
N PHE A 15 18.61 -1.94 13.49
CA PHE A 15 19.04 -0.66 12.94
C PHE A 15 19.95 -0.80 11.70
N ASN A 16 20.94 -1.70 11.75
CA ASN A 16 21.84 -1.93 10.62
C ASN A 16 21.12 -2.49 9.40
N GLN A 17 20.19 -3.43 9.59
CA GLN A 17 19.39 -4.00 8.52
C GLN A 17 18.44 -2.96 7.91
N THR A 18 17.84 -2.11 8.74
CA THR A 18 17.01 -1.00 8.28
C THR A 18 17.81 0.00 7.46
N SER A 19 19.02 0.36 7.90
CA SER A 19 19.92 1.26 7.18
C SER A 19 20.34 0.69 5.82
N GLU A 20 20.73 -0.57 5.77
CA GLU A 20 21.06 -1.27 4.51
C GLU A 20 19.87 -1.30 3.55
N LEU A 21 18.69 -1.61 4.06
CA LEU A 21 17.49 -1.69 3.25
C LEU A 21 17.08 -0.32 2.70
N THR A 22 17.13 0.72 3.51
CA THR A 22 16.77 2.08 3.10
C THR A 22 17.70 2.66 2.05
N GLN A 23 18.98 2.27 2.03
CA GLN A 23 19.91 2.64 0.95
C GLN A 23 19.54 2.02 -0.41
N ARG A 24 18.85 0.90 -0.40
CA ARG A 24 18.37 0.20 -1.61
C ARG A 24 16.97 0.62 -2.02
N LEU A 25 16.29 1.41 -1.20
CA LEU A 25 14.92 1.84 -1.48
C LEU A 25 14.91 2.67 -2.77
N PRO A 26 14.08 2.32 -3.76
CA PRO A 26 13.94 3.13 -4.97
C PRO A 26 13.48 4.55 -4.62
N SER A 27 13.93 5.53 -5.39
CA SER A 27 13.45 6.91 -5.22
C SER A 27 11.95 6.98 -5.50
N PHE A 28 11.22 7.66 -4.65
CA PHE A 28 9.80 7.92 -4.83
C PHE A 28 9.48 9.35 -4.42
N GLU A 29 8.49 9.93 -5.07
CA GLU A 29 7.96 11.24 -4.75
C GLU A 29 6.52 11.08 -4.28
N LEU A 30 6.21 11.64 -3.13
CA LEU A 30 4.84 11.72 -2.64
C LEU A 30 4.26 13.03 -3.12
N SER A 31 3.48 12.96 -4.19
CA SER A 31 2.74 14.12 -4.70
C SER A 31 1.45 14.27 -3.89
N TYR A 32 1.36 15.36 -3.14
CA TYR A 32 0.12 15.78 -2.50
C TYR A 32 -0.32 17.09 -3.15
N GLU A 33 -1.03 16.97 -4.25
CA GLU A 33 -1.73 18.12 -4.79
C GLU A 33 -3.05 18.27 -4.04
N THR A 34 -3.13 19.29 -3.21
CA THR A 34 -4.41 19.69 -2.62
C THR A 34 -5.01 20.78 -3.50
N ILE A 35 -5.98 20.41 -4.30
CA ILE A 35 -6.76 21.36 -5.11
C ILE A 35 -8.04 21.69 -4.33
N SER A 36 -8.35 23.00 -4.22
CA SER A 36 -9.65 23.41 -3.66
C SER A 36 -10.78 22.75 -4.43
N HIS A 37 -11.77 22.17 -3.73
CA HIS A 37 -12.94 21.53 -4.34
C HIS A 37 -13.68 22.42 -5.36
N LYS A 38 -13.59 23.76 -5.25
CA LYS A 38 -14.13 24.72 -6.22
C LYS A 38 -13.35 24.77 -7.54
N LYS A 39 -12.14 24.19 -7.58
CA LYS A 39 -11.30 24.12 -8.77
C LYS A 39 -11.18 22.72 -9.34
N VAL A 40 -11.86 21.74 -8.75
CA VAL A 40 -11.90 20.38 -9.29
C VAL A 40 -12.68 20.41 -10.58
N SER A 41 -12.05 19.96 -11.68
CA SER A 41 -12.67 19.88 -12.99
C SER A 41 -13.83 18.86 -12.97
N ASN A 42 -14.89 19.14 -13.72
CA ASN A 42 -16.00 18.20 -13.96
C ASN A 42 -15.56 16.92 -14.69
N GLU A 43 -14.32 16.88 -15.17
CA GLU A 43 -13.72 15.69 -15.79
C GLU A 43 -13.34 14.62 -14.75
N TYR A 44 -13.17 15.01 -13.48
CA TYR A 44 -12.95 14.05 -12.40
C TYR A 44 -14.27 13.37 -12.05
N ASN A 45 -14.35 12.10 -12.36
CA ASN A 45 -15.56 11.30 -12.21
C ASN A 45 -15.45 10.19 -11.15
N ILE A 46 -14.31 10.06 -10.50
CA ILE A 46 -14.08 9.06 -9.45
C ILE A 46 -13.70 9.76 -8.15
N THR A 47 -14.36 9.35 -7.08
CA THR A 47 -14.04 9.75 -5.71
C THR A 47 -13.49 8.55 -4.95
N LEU A 48 -12.45 8.78 -4.14
CA LEU A 48 -11.85 7.78 -3.27
C LEU A 48 -12.03 8.20 -1.82
N ALA A 49 -12.49 7.28 -0.97
CA ALA A 49 -12.49 7.46 0.46
C ALA A 49 -11.14 6.99 1.05
N ILE A 50 -10.23 7.92 1.29
CA ILE A 50 -8.96 7.63 1.90
C ILE A 50 -9.12 7.71 3.43
N PRO A 51 -8.95 6.60 4.15
CA PRO A 51 -9.11 6.60 5.59
C PRO A 51 -7.98 7.38 6.27
N TYR A 52 -8.26 7.85 7.47
CA TYR A 52 -7.24 8.45 8.30
C TYR A 52 -6.41 7.35 8.96
N GLY A 53 -5.09 7.39 8.77
CA GLY A 53 -4.17 6.38 9.30
C GLY A 53 -2.70 6.78 9.17
N LYS A 54 -1.81 5.94 9.69
CA LYS A 54 -0.37 6.14 9.58
C LYS A 54 0.11 5.85 8.18
N LYS A 55 0.79 6.81 7.55
CA LYS A 55 1.31 6.63 6.19
C LYS A 55 2.45 5.63 6.16
N ALA A 56 2.41 4.76 5.16
CA ALA A 56 3.37 3.69 5.00
C ALA A 56 3.55 3.27 3.53
N LEU A 57 4.60 2.49 3.29
CA LEU A 57 4.85 1.82 2.04
C LEU A 57 4.82 0.31 2.26
N ILE A 58 4.28 -0.43 1.32
CA ILE A 58 4.48 -1.87 1.17
C ILE A 58 5.47 -2.07 0.02
N TRP A 59 6.57 -2.74 0.28
CA TRP A 59 7.62 -2.95 -0.72
C TRP A 59 7.95 -4.43 -0.87
N PHE A 60 7.64 -4.96 -2.04
CA PHE A 60 8.00 -6.31 -2.47
C PHE A 60 9.35 -6.25 -3.16
N THR A 61 10.34 -6.99 -2.65
CA THR A 61 11.72 -6.95 -3.15
C THR A 61 12.48 -8.22 -2.80
N TYR A 62 13.73 -8.26 -3.22
CA TYR A 62 14.68 -9.29 -2.81
C TYR A 62 15.42 -8.83 -1.55
N TYR A 63 15.53 -9.73 -0.60
CA TYR A 63 16.37 -9.52 0.56
C TYR A 63 17.14 -10.80 0.88
N LYS A 64 18.49 -10.70 0.86
CA LYS A 64 19.37 -11.86 0.89
C LYS A 64 19.02 -12.79 -0.29
N THR A 65 18.57 -14.00 -0.02
CA THR A 65 18.24 -15.00 -1.04
C THR A 65 16.74 -15.22 -1.20
N LYS A 66 15.91 -14.37 -0.59
CA LYS A 66 14.45 -14.56 -0.54
C LYS A 66 13.70 -13.42 -1.21
N ASN A 67 12.53 -13.75 -1.72
CA ASN A 67 11.52 -12.79 -2.14
C ASN A 67 10.72 -12.38 -0.91
N VAL A 68 10.70 -11.10 -0.59
CA VAL A 68 10.15 -10.61 0.68
C VAL A 68 9.20 -9.44 0.48
N CYS A 69 8.34 -9.24 1.46
CA CYS A 69 7.49 -8.08 1.59
C CYS A 69 7.86 -7.31 2.85
N PHE A 70 8.18 -6.03 2.70
CA PHE A 70 8.42 -5.12 3.81
C PHE A 70 7.30 -4.11 3.95
N LEU A 71 6.97 -3.79 5.19
CA LEU A 71 6.19 -2.63 5.59
C LEU A 71 7.15 -1.56 6.10
N LEU A 72 7.13 -0.37 5.46
CA LEU A 72 7.93 0.78 5.83
C LEU A 72 7.01 1.89 6.31
N GLU A 73 7.02 2.17 7.60
CA GLU A 73 6.23 3.24 8.18
C GLU A 73 6.92 4.60 7.96
N LEU A 74 6.14 5.61 7.60
CA LEU A 74 6.64 6.95 7.35
C LEU A 74 6.44 7.86 8.57
N GLY A 75 7.48 8.61 8.90
CA GLY A 75 7.42 9.67 9.89
C GLY A 75 6.71 10.93 9.35
N LYS A 76 6.56 11.93 10.21
CA LYS A 76 5.99 13.24 9.86
C LYS A 76 6.81 13.97 8.79
N ASP A 77 8.11 13.70 8.74
CA ASP A 77 9.04 14.22 7.73
C ASP A 77 9.03 13.44 6.42
N LYS A 78 8.08 12.50 6.27
CA LYS A 78 7.95 11.58 5.12
C LYS A 78 9.14 10.64 4.90
N LYS A 79 10.03 10.52 5.89
CA LYS A 79 11.12 9.54 5.88
C LYS A 79 10.68 8.24 6.53
N VAL A 80 11.35 7.16 6.16
CA VAL A 80 11.13 5.85 6.77
C VAL A 80 11.53 5.90 8.25
N SER A 81 10.58 5.62 9.13
CA SER A 81 10.76 5.64 10.59
C SER A 81 10.90 4.24 11.19
N ASN A 82 10.27 3.25 10.56
CA ASN A 82 10.32 1.86 10.99
C ASN A 82 10.20 0.93 9.80
N VAL A 83 10.85 -0.24 9.88
CA VAL A 83 10.79 -1.29 8.85
C VAL A 83 10.50 -2.62 9.49
N SER A 84 9.44 -3.27 9.03
CA SER A 84 9.04 -4.60 9.45
C SER A 84 8.94 -5.54 8.26
N MET A 85 9.38 -6.77 8.42
CA MET A 85 9.19 -7.81 7.42
C MET A 85 7.80 -8.43 7.63
N VAL A 86 6.97 -8.36 6.59
CA VAL A 86 5.59 -8.87 6.59
C VAL A 86 5.54 -10.31 6.07
N SER A 87 6.33 -10.63 5.06
CA SER A 87 6.38 -11.99 4.49
C SER A 87 7.76 -12.29 3.92
N GLU A 88 8.18 -13.56 4.04
CA GLU A 88 9.42 -14.11 3.47
C GLU A 88 9.18 -14.99 2.24
N ASP A 89 7.94 -15.07 1.76
CA ASP A 89 7.58 -15.88 0.61
C ASP A 89 6.54 -15.13 -0.24
N VAL A 90 7.05 -14.33 -1.16
CA VAL A 90 6.21 -13.59 -2.11
C VAL A 90 6.54 -13.99 -3.55
N PRO A 91 5.60 -13.83 -4.50
CA PRO A 91 5.83 -14.16 -5.89
C PRO A 91 7.03 -13.41 -6.47
N LEU A 92 7.84 -14.13 -7.24
CA LEU A 92 9.00 -13.60 -7.93
C LEU A 92 8.68 -12.32 -8.73
N LYS A 93 7.55 -12.32 -9.44
CA LYS A 93 7.11 -11.15 -10.23
C LYS A 93 6.93 -9.88 -9.40
N LEU A 94 6.46 -10.00 -8.15
CA LEU A 94 6.32 -8.86 -7.24
C LEU A 94 7.67 -8.42 -6.69
N ALA A 95 8.55 -9.39 -6.37
CA ALA A 95 9.87 -9.13 -5.82
C ALA A 95 10.81 -8.40 -6.79
N HIS A 96 10.47 -8.29 -8.07
CA HIS A 96 11.18 -7.42 -9.03
C HIS A 96 11.06 -5.93 -8.69
N GLY A 97 10.32 -5.56 -7.68
CA GLY A 97 10.18 -4.20 -7.19
C GLY A 97 8.76 -3.67 -7.41
N THR A 98 7.80 -4.16 -6.64
CA THR A 98 6.49 -3.54 -6.53
C THR A 98 6.43 -2.74 -5.24
N MET A 99 6.00 -1.48 -5.33
CA MET A 99 5.90 -0.59 -4.19
C MET A 99 4.56 0.12 -4.19
N LEU A 100 3.82 -0.08 -3.11
CA LEU A 100 2.52 0.53 -2.85
C LEU A 100 2.69 1.61 -1.78
N TYR A 101 1.98 2.72 -1.94
CA TYR A 101 1.84 3.76 -0.94
C TYR A 101 0.42 3.78 -0.40
N GLY A 102 0.25 4.01 0.90
CA GLY A 102 -1.06 4.05 1.51
C GLY A 102 -1.02 4.38 2.99
N CYS A 103 -2.06 4.00 3.69
CA CYS A 103 -2.15 4.17 5.13
C CYS A 103 -2.47 2.86 5.86
N LEU A 104 -1.92 2.75 7.07
CA LEU A 104 -2.26 1.72 8.04
C LEU A 104 -3.42 2.21 8.89
N CYS A 105 -4.46 1.39 8.95
CA CYS A 105 -5.64 1.63 9.74
C CYS A 105 -5.80 0.49 10.74
N ASP A 106 -5.82 0.79 12.01
CA ASP A 106 -6.13 -0.19 13.05
C ASP A 106 -7.64 -0.33 13.17
N ILE A 107 -8.12 -1.55 12.96
CA ILE A 107 -9.53 -1.88 13.17
C ILE A 107 -9.65 -2.43 14.60
N PRO A 108 -10.48 -1.83 15.46
CA PRO A 108 -10.69 -2.33 16.82
C PRO A 108 -11.02 -3.83 16.81
N ASP A 109 -10.40 -4.58 17.69
CA ASP A 109 -10.56 -6.03 17.87
C ASP A 109 -10.27 -6.89 16.62
N SER A 110 -9.56 -6.34 15.64
CA SER A 110 -9.25 -7.00 14.37
C SER A 110 -7.79 -6.78 13.97
N ALA A 111 -7.49 -7.04 12.72
CA ALA A 111 -6.17 -6.87 12.12
C ALA A 111 -5.92 -5.43 11.68
N THR A 112 -4.65 -5.07 11.51
CA THR A 112 -4.27 -3.83 10.84
C THR A 112 -4.51 -3.96 9.34
N VAL A 113 -5.16 -2.97 8.74
CA VAL A 113 -5.44 -2.93 7.29
C VAL A 113 -4.57 -1.87 6.64
N PHE A 114 -3.88 -2.25 5.57
CA PHE A 114 -3.19 -1.32 4.69
C PHE A 114 -4.10 -0.93 3.53
N VAL A 115 -4.55 0.32 3.51
CA VAL A 115 -5.37 0.86 2.42
C VAL A 115 -4.44 1.54 1.42
N THR A 116 -4.39 0.99 0.21
CA THR A 116 -3.49 1.44 -0.85
C THR A 116 -4.04 2.69 -1.54
N GLU A 117 -3.28 3.77 -1.54
CA GLU A 117 -3.65 5.04 -2.18
C GLU A 117 -3.00 5.22 -3.54
N ASP A 118 -1.78 4.71 -3.71
CA ASP A 118 -1.01 4.83 -4.95
C ASP A 118 -0.07 3.63 -5.14
N ILE A 119 0.36 3.43 -6.39
CA ILE A 119 1.39 2.47 -6.76
C ILE A 119 2.58 3.24 -7.33
N MET A 120 3.73 3.15 -6.66
CA MET A 120 4.95 3.87 -7.03
C MET A 120 5.81 3.08 -8.03
N TYR A 121 5.81 1.76 -7.86
CA TYR A 121 6.49 0.81 -8.76
C TYR A 121 5.61 -0.42 -8.94
N TYR A 122 5.52 -0.90 -10.16
CA TYR A 122 4.83 -2.14 -10.48
C TYR A 122 5.74 -3.09 -11.24
N LYS A 123 6.09 -4.23 -10.63
CA LYS A 123 6.98 -5.25 -11.21
C LYS A 123 8.29 -4.65 -11.77
N GLY A 124 8.89 -3.70 -11.03
CA GLY A 124 10.13 -3.01 -11.40
C GLY A 124 9.97 -1.75 -12.26
N ILE A 125 8.77 -1.49 -12.75
CA ILE A 125 8.49 -0.30 -13.57
C ILE A 125 8.11 0.88 -12.67
N ASN A 126 8.80 2.01 -12.81
CA ASN A 126 8.45 3.24 -12.14
C ASN A 126 7.17 3.84 -12.75
N THR A 127 6.15 4.04 -11.92
CA THR A 127 4.83 4.55 -12.36
C THR A 127 4.62 6.03 -12.05
N SER A 128 5.64 6.74 -11.52
CA SER A 128 5.50 8.13 -11.06
C SER A 128 5.01 9.10 -12.14
N LYS A 129 5.36 8.85 -13.41
CA LYS A 129 4.95 9.65 -14.56
C LYS A 129 3.63 9.24 -15.20
N GLN A 130 3.02 8.15 -14.72
CA GLN A 130 1.76 7.67 -15.27
C GLN A 130 0.58 8.49 -14.73
N PRO A 131 -0.43 8.76 -15.56
CA PRO A 131 -1.69 9.33 -15.10
C PRO A 131 -2.33 8.47 -14.00
N PHE A 132 -3.07 9.09 -13.10
CA PHE A 132 -3.69 8.36 -11.97
C PHE A 132 -4.60 7.22 -12.43
N CYS A 133 -5.33 7.39 -13.55
CA CYS A 133 -6.18 6.34 -14.10
C CYS A 133 -5.40 5.08 -14.50
N GLU A 134 -4.19 5.22 -15.02
CA GLU A 134 -3.31 4.08 -15.34
C GLU A 134 -2.77 3.43 -14.07
N LYS A 135 -2.33 4.22 -13.10
CA LYS A 135 -1.93 3.71 -11.78
C LYS A 135 -3.05 2.97 -11.08
N PHE A 136 -4.29 3.49 -11.17
CA PHE A 136 -5.47 2.85 -10.61
C PHE A 136 -5.73 1.48 -11.28
N ASN A 137 -5.56 1.38 -12.60
CA ASN A 137 -5.65 0.12 -13.32
C ASN A 137 -4.58 -0.88 -12.87
N PHE A 138 -3.33 -0.44 -12.64
CA PHE A 138 -2.28 -1.31 -12.08
C PHE A 138 -2.64 -1.79 -10.68
N LEU A 139 -3.19 -0.94 -9.83
CA LEU A 139 -3.68 -1.33 -8.51
C LEU A 139 -4.79 -2.38 -8.60
N TYR A 140 -5.74 -2.17 -9.48
CA TYR A 140 -6.84 -3.11 -9.70
C TYR A 140 -6.33 -4.48 -10.19
N GLN A 141 -5.41 -4.48 -11.16
CA GLN A 141 -4.76 -5.70 -11.63
C GLN A 141 -3.98 -6.39 -10.51
N PHE A 142 -3.22 -5.63 -9.72
CA PHE A 142 -2.48 -6.14 -8.57
C PHE A 142 -3.40 -6.84 -7.57
N MET A 143 -4.49 -6.19 -7.18
CA MET A 143 -5.45 -6.77 -6.24
C MET A 143 -6.08 -8.07 -6.76
N ASN A 144 -6.46 -8.11 -8.04
CA ASN A 144 -7.05 -9.30 -8.65
C ASN A 144 -6.05 -10.44 -8.83
N GLU A 145 -4.82 -10.14 -9.29
CA GLU A 145 -3.80 -11.15 -9.58
C GLU A 145 -3.24 -11.79 -8.30
N TYR A 146 -3.19 -11.02 -7.19
CA TYR A 146 -2.52 -11.45 -5.96
C TYR A 146 -3.44 -11.55 -4.74
N GLN A 147 -4.75 -11.61 -4.93
CA GLN A 147 -5.75 -11.67 -3.85
C GLN A 147 -5.45 -12.78 -2.83
N ASP A 148 -5.09 -13.98 -3.29
CA ASP A 148 -4.77 -15.12 -2.42
C ASP A 148 -3.54 -14.89 -1.53
N ILE A 149 -2.61 -14.04 -1.97
CA ILE A 149 -1.40 -13.71 -1.23
C ILE A 149 -1.69 -12.61 -0.24
N LEU A 150 -2.45 -11.59 -0.67
CA LEU A 150 -2.81 -10.45 0.16
C LEU A 150 -3.62 -10.86 1.39
N THR A 151 -4.43 -11.91 1.28
CA THR A 151 -5.18 -12.50 2.40
C THR A 151 -4.33 -13.38 3.32
N LYS A 152 -3.16 -13.85 2.85
CA LYS A 152 -2.22 -14.68 3.62
C LYS A 152 -1.11 -13.87 4.31
N LEU A 153 -1.01 -12.57 4.05
CA LEU A 153 -0.08 -11.67 4.75
C LEU A 153 -0.55 -11.53 6.21
N GLU A 154 -0.07 -12.39 7.06
CA GLU A 154 -0.31 -12.57 8.48
C GLU A 154 -0.88 -11.34 9.19
N ASN A 155 -2.19 -11.33 9.41
CA ASN A 155 -2.95 -10.27 10.10
C ASN A 155 -2.88 -8.86 9.47
N ASN A 156 -2.30 -8.71 8.29
CA ASN A 156 -2.32 -7.46 7.55
C ASN A 156 -3.03 -7.68 6.22
N TYR A 157 -4.12 -6.98 6.04
CA TYR A 157 -4.85 -7.01 4.77
C TYR A 157 -4.43 -5.80 3.96
N ILE A 158 -4.08 -6.04 2.68
CA ILE A 158 -3.88 -4.97 1.70
C ILE A 158 -5.18 -4.85 0.91
N THR A 159 -5.72 -3.65 0.85
CA THR A 159 -6.98 -3.38 0.14
C THR A 159 -6.91 -2.06 -0.63
N MET A 160 -7.85 -1.88 -1.53
CA MET A 160 -8.10 -0.59 -2.17
C MET A 160 -9.00 0.29 -1.29
N PRO A 161 -8.94 1.62 -1.43
CA PRO A 161 -9.92 2.50 -0.82
C PRO A 161 -11.30 2.23 -1.41
N VAL A 162 -12.34 2.53 -0.67
CA VAL A 162 -13.70 2.59 -1.23
C VAL A 162 -13.73 3.68 -2.28
N PHE A 163 -14.31 3.39 -3.44
CA PHE A 163 -14.41 4.35 -4.53
C PHE A 163 -15.79 4.29 -5.19
N TRP A 164 -16.21 5.42 -5.75
CA TRP A 164 -17.47 5.55 -6.49
C TRP A 164 -17.37 6.63 -7.56
N THR A 165 -18.26 6.54 -8.53
CA THR A 165 -18.38 7.57 -9.56
C THR A 165 -19.24 8.72 -9.05
N ILE A 166 -18.81 9.95 -9.33
CA ILE A 166 -19.59 11.15 -9.03
C ILE A 166 -20.70 11.24 -10.07
N GLN A 167 -21.94 10.91 -9.68
CA GLN A 167 -23.11 11.02 -10.57
C GLN A 167 -23.89 12.32 -10.37
N THR A 168 -23.66 13.00 -9.24
CA THR A 168 -24.36 14.24 -8.86
C THR A 168 -23.43 15.12 -8.00
N SER A 169 -23.85 16.35 -7.76
CA SER A 169 -23.11 17.36 -6.97
C SER A 169 -22.91 17.03 -5.48
N GLU A 170 -23.32 15.88 -5.02
CA GLU A 170 -23.18 15.45 -3.63
C GLU A 170 -21.90 14.62 -3.44
N ASN A 171 -20.92 15.21 -2.76
CA ASN A 171 -19.65 14.56 -2.37
C ASN A 171 -19.81 13.69 -1.12
N THR A 172 -20.96 13.07 -0.91
CA THR A 172 -21.22 12.19 0.23
C THR A 172 -20.92 10.73 -0.13
N ILE A 173 -20.39 9.99 0.85
CA ILE A 173 -20.22 8.54 0.69
C ILE A 173 -21.62 7.94 0.52
N PRO A 174 -21.88 7.17 -0.56
CA PRO A 174 -23.18 6.54 -0.75
C PRO A 174 -23.49 5.57 0.41
N ASP A 175 -24.75 5.49 0.84
CA ASP A 175 -25.18 4.64 1.98
C ASP A 175 -24.92 3.13 1.79
N LYS A 176 -24.57 2.72 0.59
CA LYS A 176 -24.27 1.31 0.26
C LYS A 176 -22.82 0.88 0.60
N TYR A 177 -21.97 1.79 1.12
CA TYR A 177 -20.58 1.48 1.46
C TYR A 177 -20.29 1.56 2.95
#